data_d06244ec4d3cc9ec52e15995687abce4
#
_entry.id   d06244ec4d3cc9ec52e15995687abce4
#
_cell.length_a   1.000
_cell.length_b   1.000
_cell.length_c   1.000
_cell.angle_alpha   90.00
_cell.angle_beta   90.00
_cell.angle_gamma   90.00
#
_symmetry.space_group_name_H-M   'P 1'
#
loop_
_entity.id
_entity.type
_entity.pdbx_description
1 polymer ?
#
loop_
_entity_poly.entity_id
_entity_poly.type
_entity_poly.pdbx_seq_one_letter_code
_entity_poly.pdbx_strand_id
1 'polypeptide(L)'
;MGKVIIIEDNPVYCDYVGNLLAKSGVPSKKYYSLQAARKALLNVEPDDIILSDLRFPDGDGIELLRHLRDSGHRNPFFIMTDYDEVPTAVRSMKSGATDYVSKRMLEDELLPVLHNLWRQQEQKIQKQDRIYERESEAFRNIHHRVRLVAPTDMSVLILGENGTGKDHIARKIHEQSTRSDKPYVALDCSMPTPSLAASILFGHEKGAFTGADGSKSGYFMEADGGTLFLDEVGNLPLEVQQMLLRAIQNRTYRPLGGNRDITADVRIVAATNENLETAIEEKRFRRDLYYRLREFVIEVPPLRECREDILPLADYFLGRMNESLKKSVKGFDAGARKMLLDYRWPGNVRELKQVVQTAVLMASEGQVTSETLELKIDNTAADTELALTDENMQRERIIKALRQAGGNKRQAARLLGISPPTLYKKMEQYNIL
;
A
#
# COMPACT_ATOMS: atom_id res chain seq x y z
N MET A 1 0.89 -11.44 -11.04
CA MET A 1 1.03 -11.91 -12.45
C MET A 1 -0.30 -12.48 -12.92
N GLY A 2 -0.88 -11.95 -13.99
CA GLY A 2 -2.11 -12.48 -14.55
C GLY A 2 -1.91 -13.88 -15.16
N LYS A 3 -2.99 -14.58 -15.45
CA LYS A 3 -2.97 -15.87 -16.16
C LYS A 3 -3.19 -15.70 -17.66
N VAL A 4 -2.78 -16.69 -18.45
CA VAL A 4 -3.11 -16.78 -19.88
C VAL A 4 -4.36 -17.62 -20.04
N ILE A 5 -5.39 -17.06 -20.67
CA ILE A 5 -6.62 -17.77 -21.03
C ILE A 5 -6.45 -18.28 -22.45
N ILE A 6 -6.32 -19.60 -22.58
CA ILE A 6 -6.15 -20.28 -23.88
C ILE A 6 -7.52 -20.72 -24.37
N ILE A 7 -7.87 -20.33 -25.60
CA ILE A 7 -9.14 -20.72 -26.27
C ILE A 7 -8.77 -21.39 -27.57
N GLU A 8 -8.97 -22.69 -27.64
CA GLU A 8 -8.54 -23.55 -28.75
C GLU A 8 -9.40 -24.80 -28.76
N ASP A 9 -10.05 -25.11 -29.90
CA ASP A 9 -10.94 -26.24 -30.01
C ASP A 9 -10.21 -27.60 -30.18
N ASN A 10 -8.94 -27.56 -30.60
CA ASN A 10 -8.10 -28.76 -30.65
C ASN A 10 -7.48 -29.04 -29.27
N PRO A 11 -7.90 -30.09 -28.53
CA PRO A 11 -7.39 -30.36 -27.18
C PRO A 11 -5.87 -30.62 -27.13
N VAL A 12 -5.33 -31.27 -28.16
CA VAL A 12 -3.89 -31.62 -28.22
C VAL A 12 -3.07 -30.34 -28.35
N TYR A 13 -3.50 -29.40 -29.20
CA TYR A 13 -2.80 -28.14 -29.37
C TYR A 13 -2.98 -27.22 -28.14
N CYS A 14 -4.19 -27.19 -27.56
CA CYS A 14 -4.45 -26.50 -26.32
C CYS A 14 -3.55 -26.97 -25.16
N ASP A 15 -3.33 -28.30 -25.08
CA ASP A 15 -2.43 -28.91 -24.10
C ASP A 15 -0.96 -28.58 -24.38
N TYR A 16 -0.56 -28.55 -25.65
CA TYR A 16 0.78 -28.16 -26.06
C TYR A 16 1.09 -26.72 -25.59
N VAL A 17 0.20 -25.77 -25.90
CA VAL A 17 0.33 -24.36 -25.48
C VAL A 17 0.36 -24.23 -23.95
N GLY A 18 -0.53 -24.94 -23.27
CA GLY A 18 -0.56 -24.94 -21.81
C GLY A 18 0.73 -25.47 -21.17
N ASN A 19 1.32 -26.51 -21.74
CA ASN A 19 2.58 -27.08 -21.29
C ASN A 19 3.77 -26.15 -21.57
N LEU A 20 3.77 -25.45 -22.70
CA LEU A 20 4.76 -24.45 -23.05
C LEU A 20 4.77 -23.31 -22.03
N LEU A 21 3.60 -22.78 -21.70
CA LEU A 21 3.42 -21.72 -20.69
C LEU A 21 3.84 -22.19 -19.29
N ALA A 22 3.45 -23.43 -18.91
CA ALA A 22 3.82 -24.01 -17.61
C ALA A 22 5.32 -24.18 -17.43
N LYS A 23 6.06 -24.60 -18.48
CA LYS A 23 7.52 -24.68 -18.47
C LYS A 23 8.18 -23.32 -18.19
N SER A 24 7.54 -22.24 -18.62
CA SER A 24 7.99 -20.85 -18.40
C SER A 24 7.42 -20.23 -17.12
N GLY A 25 6.77 -21.02 -16.24
CA GLY A 25 6.20 -20.53 -14.97
C GLY A 25 4.93 -19.67 -15.13
N VAL A 26 4.29 -19.71 -16.31
CA VAL A 26 3.12 -18.90 -16.62
C VAL A 26 1.83 -19.68 -16.32
N PRO A 27 0.97 -19.22 -15.39
CA PRO A 27 -0.31 -19.88 -15.12
C PRO A 27 -1.25 -19.73 -16.30
N SER A 28 -1.94 -20.81 -16.67
CA SER A 28 -2.89 -20.81 -17.79
C SER A 28 -4.20 -21.49 -17.45
N LYS A 29 -5.27 -21.08 -18.16
CA LYS A 29 -6.61 -21.70 -18.09
C LYS A 29 -7.11 -21.99 -19.50
N LYS A 30 -7.65 -23.20 -19.72
CA LYS A 30 -7.97 -23.74 -21.05
C LYS A 30 -9.47 -23.75 -21.29
N TYR A 31 -9.89 -23.37 -22.50
CA TYR A 31 -11.28 -23.43 -22.98
C TYR A 31 -11.29 -23.96 -24.41
N TYR A 32 -12.22 -24.87 -24.71
CA TYR A 32 -12.28 -25.62 -25.95
C TYR A 32 -13.42 -25.16 -26.86
N SER A 33 -14.13 -24.08 -26.55
CA SER A 33 -15.18 -23.50 -27.36
C SER A 33 -15.38 -22.03 -27.05
N LEU A 34 -15.89 -21.27 -28.02
CA LEU A 34 -16.21 -19.85 -27.83
C LEU A 34 -17.34 -19.66 -26.81
N GLN A 35 -18.29 -20.56 -26.73
CA GLN A 35 -19.38 -20.51 -25.76
C GLN A 35 -18.86 -20.62 -24.31
N ALA A 36 -17.95 -21.56 -24.05
CA ALA A 36 -17.32 -21.70 -22.73
C ALA A 36 -16.45 -20.50 -22.39
N ALA A 37 -15.67 -19.98 -23.36
CA ALA A 37 -14.84 -18.82 -23.22
C ALA A 37 -15.65 -17.56 -22.90
N ARG A 38 -16.74 -17.28 -23.60
CA ARG A 38 -17.61 -16.11 -23.35
C ARG A 38 -18.10 -16.04 -21.92
N LYS A 39 -18.52 -17.18 -21.34
CA LYS A 39 -18.93 -17.22 -19.92
C LYS A 39 -17.78 -16.92 -18.95
N ALA A 40 -16.60 -17.44 -19.25
CA ALA A 40 -15.43 -17.25 -18.41
C ALA A 40 -14.87 -15.82 -18.46
N LEU A 41 -14.95 -15.20 -19.64
CA LEU A 41 -14.42 -13.85 -19.88
C LEU A 41 -15.29 -12.74 -19.27
N LEU A 42 -16.49 -13.03 -18.77
CA LEU A 42 -17.28 -12.10 -17.97
C LEU A 42 -16.57 -11.71 -16.65
N ASN A 43 -15.70 -12.58 -16.13
CA ASN A 43 -14.95 -12.39 -14.89
C ASN A 43 -13.43 -12.40 -15.14
N VAL A 44 -12.98 -11.85 -16.29
CA VAL A 44 -11.58 -11.75 -16.62
C VAL A 44 -10.92 -10.65 -15.78
N GLU A 45 -9.79 -10.97 -15.15
CA GLU A 45 -9.03 -9.99 -14.38
C GLU A 45 -8.28 -9.03 -15.32
N PRO A 46 -8.03 -7.78 -14.90
CA PRO A 46 -7.36 -6.77 -15.74
C PRO A 46 -5.99 -7.19 -16.29
N ASP A 47 -5.27 -8.05 -15.56
CA ASP A 47 -3.92 -8.51 -15.90
C ASP A 47 -3.92 -9.82 -16.70
N ASP A 48 -5.08 -10.42 -16.94
CA ASP A 48 -5.19 -11.64 -17.72
C ASP A 48 -4.94 -11.37 -19.20
N ILE A 49 -4.25 -12.30 -19.86
CA ILE A 49 -3.99 -12.28 -21.30
C ILE A 49 -4.83 -13.34 -21.99
N ILE A 50 -5.44 -13.00 -23.10
CA ILE A 50 -6.29 -13.93 -23.87
C ILE A 50 -5.53 -14.35 -25.12
N LEU A 51 -5.44 -15.66 -25.32
CA LEU A 51 -4.83 -16.30 -26.48
C LEU A 51 -5.89 -17.20 -27.14
N SER A 52 -6.39 -16.81 -28.28
CA SER A 52 -7.52 -17.46 -28.96
C SER A 52 -7.14 -17.95 -30.35
N ASP A 53 -7.58 -19.14 -30.70
CA ASP A 53 -7.61 -19.54 -32.12
C ASP A 53 -8.53 -18.59 -32.91
N LEU A 54 -8.27 -18.49 -34.19
CA LEU A 54 -9.07 -17.72 -35.13
C LEU A 54 -10.40 -18.40 -35.42
N ARG A 55 -10.41 -19.73 -35.70
CA ARG A 55 -11.56 -20.48 -36.18
C ARG A 55 -12.03 -21.53 -35.18
N PHE A 56 -13.32 -21.51 -34.91
CA PHE A 56 -13.98 -22.51 -34.06
C PHE A 56 -15.20 -23.09 -34.77
N PRO A 57 -15.61 -24.30 -34.43
CA PRO A 57 -16.88 -24.88 -34.93
C PRO A 57 -18.09 -24.01 -34.55
N ASP A 58 -18.02 -23.25 -33.46
CA ASP A 58 -19.08 -22.40 -32.91
C ASP A 58 -18.88 -20.90 -33.17
N GLY A 59 -17.97 -20.51 -34.10
CA GLY A 59 -17.77 -19.11 -34.51
C GLY A 59 -16.35 -18.70 -34.86
N ASP A 60 -16.06 -17.39 -34.73
CA ASP A 60 -14.79 -16.75 -35.09
C ASP A 60 -14.21 -16.02 -33.86
N GLY A 61 -12.90 -16.23 -33.60
CA GLY A 61 -12.17 -15.57 -32.51
C GLY A 61 -12.17 -14.05 -32.58
N ILE A 62 -12.29 -13.47 -33.79
CA ILE A 62 -12.42 -12.00 -33.96
C ILE A 62 -13.80 -11.52 -33.47
N GLU A 63 -14.84 -12.29 -33.58
CA GLU A 63 -16.17 -11.95 -33.04
C GLU A 63 -16.14 -11.97 -31.51
N LEU A 64 -15.42 -12.90 -30.88
CA LEU A 64 -15.19 -12.93 -29.45
C LEU A 64 -14.43 -11.68 -29.00
N LEU A 65 -13.39 -11.29 -29.73
CA LEU A 65 -12.63 -10.07 -29.46
C LEU A 65 -13.50 -8.81 -29.51
N ARG A 66 -14.35 -8.68 -30.55
CA ARG A 66 -15.27 -7.55 -30.67
C ARG A 66 -16.23 -7.48 -29.50
N HIS A 67 -16.83 -8.61 -29.15
CA HIS A 67 -17.74 -8.69 -28.00
C HIS A 67 -17.07 -8.24 -26.70
N LEU A 68 -15.82 -8.63 -26.47
CA LEU A 68 -15.05 -8.17 -25.31
C LEU A 68 -14.78 -6.66 -25.34
N ARG A 69 -14.41 -6.12 -26.50
CA ARG A 69 -14.17 -4.66 -26.64
C ARG A 69 -15.44 -3.85 -26.43
N ASP A 70 -16.58 -4.33 -26.93
CA ASP A 70 -17.90 -3.71 -26.76
C ASP A 70 -18.36 -3.76 -25.30
N SER A 71 -17.98 -4.82 -24.56
CA SER A 71 -18.22 -4.98 -23.12
C SER A 71 -17.23 -4.15 -22.24
N GLY A 72 -16.35 -3.35 -22.84
CA GLY A 72 -15.43 -2.47 -22.11
C GLY A 72 -14.10 -3.13 -21.70
N HIS A 73 -13.90 -4.42 -21.91
CA HIS A 73 -12.64 -5.10 -21.58
C HIS A 73 -11.51 -4.70 -22.52
N ARG A 74 -10.33 -4.42 -21.95
CA ARG A 74 -9.12 -3.98 -22.68
C ARG A 74 -7.94 -4.96 -22.52
N ASN A 75 -8.18 -6.15 -22.02
CA ASN A 75 -7.18 -7.19 -21.86
C ASN A 75 -6.39 -7.42 -23.16
N PRO A 76 -5.08 -7.71 -23.10
CA PRO A 76 -4.32 -8.12 -24.25
C PRO A 76 -4.94 -9.37 -24.86
N PHE A 77 -5.18 -9.34 -26.18
CA PHE A 77 -5.86 -10.40 -26.94
C PHE A 77 -5.00 -10.77 -28.14
N PHE A 78 -4.53 -12.01 -28.15
CA PHE A 78 -3.74 -12.58 -29.23
C PHE A 78 -4.59 -13.56 -30.05
N ILE A 79 -4.44 -13.50 -31.37
CA ILE A 79 -5.06 -14.47 -32.27
C ILE A 79 -4.00 -15.43 -32.77
N MET A 80 -4.22 -16.73 -32.54
CA MET A 80 -3.41 -17.80 -33.10
C MET A 80 -4.03 -18.32 -34.41
N THR A 81 -3.18 -18.71 -35.36
CA THR A 81 -3.66 -19.27 -36.60
C THR A 81 -2.62 -20.18 -37.28
N ASP A 82 -3.09 -21.14 -38.03
CA ASP A 82 -2.25 -21.97 -38.89
C ASP A 82 -1.94 -21.32 -40.25
N TYR A 83 -2.64 -20.25 -40.59
CA TYR A 83 -2.59 -19.61 -41.91
C TYR A 83 -2.00 -18.21 -41.84
N ASP A 84 -0.92 -18.00 -42.55
CA ASP A 84 -0.25 -16.66 -42.65
C ASP A 84 -0.99 -15.79 -43.70
N GLU A 85 -2.30 -15.56 -43.51
CA GLU A 85 -3.11 -14.72 -44.39
C GLU A 85 -3.04 -13.25 -43.95
N VAL A 86 -2.29 -12.42 -44.67
CA VAL A 86 -2.15 -10.96 -44.41
C VAL A 86 -3.51 -10.26 -44.23
N PRO A 87 -4.58 -10.53 -45.04
CA PRO A 87 -5.88 -9.88 -44.83
C PRO A 87 -6.51 -10.19 -43.47
N THR A 88 -6.34 -11.40 -42.96
CA THR A 88 -6.88 -11.81 -41.66
C THR A 88 -6.13 -11.19 -40.49
N ALA A 89 -4.81 -11.10 -40.59
CA ALA A 89 -3.99 -10.39 -39.60
C ALA A 89 -4.40 -8.91 -39.52
N VAL A 90 -4.55 -8.23 -40.65
CA VAL A 90 -5.00 -6.83 -40.69
C VAL A 90 -6.41 -6.66 -40.10
N ARG A 91 -7.33 -7.60 -40.37
CA ARG A 91 -8.69 -7.57 -39.80
C ARG A 91 -8.68 -7.75 -38.28
N SER A 92 -7.83 -8.63 -37.76
CA SER A 92 -7.65 -8.88 -36.34
C SER A 92 -7.15 -7.62 -35.61
N MET A 93 -6.10 -6.98 -36.15
CA MET A 93 -5.54 -5.76 -35.61
C MET A 93 -6.55 -4.59 -35.64
N LYS A 94 -7.27 -4.42 -36.72
CA LYS A 94 -8.36 -3.40 -36.82
C LYS A 94 -9.50 -3.65 -35.84
N SER A 95 -9.72 -4.90 -35.43
CA SER A 95 -10.74 -5.27 -34.42
C SER A 95 -10.23 -5.11 -32.97
N GLY A 96 -8.99 -4.67 -32.77
CA GLY A 96 -8.40 -4.38 -31.47
C GLY A 96 -7.63 -5.56 -30.85
N ALA A 97 -7.15 -6.53 -31.66
CA ALA A 97 -6.18 -7.52 -31.21
C ALA A 97 -4.87 -6.82 -30.80
N THR A 98 -4.20 -7.39 -29.81
CA THR A 98 -2.88 -6.92 -29.40
C THR A 98 -1.83 -7.36 -30.39
N ASP A 99 -1.93 -8.62 -30.85
CA ASP A 99 -1.06 -9.16 -31.87
C ASP A 99 -1.71 -10.41 -32.52
N TYR A 100 -1.05 -10.89 -33.56
CA TYR A 100 -1.43 -12.05 -34.36
C TYR A 100 -0.23 -12.98 -34.46
N VAL A 101 -0.34 -14.22 -33.99
CA VAL A 101 0.77 -15.18 -33.86
C VAL A 101 0.50 -16.41 -34.69
N SER A 102 1.48 -16.83 -35.50
CA SER A 102 1.44 -18.09 -36.21
C SER A 102 1.59 -19.27 -35.24
N LYS A 103 0.72 -20.29 -35.35
CA LYS A 103 0.82 -21.51 -34.54
C LYS A 103 2.16 -22.23 -34.73
N ARG A 104 2.80 -22.06 -35.89
CA ARG A 104 4.12 -22.66 -36.20
C ARG A 104 5.28 -21.98 -35.50
N MET A 105 5.15 -20.68 -35.19
CA MET A 105 6.19 -19.87 -34.56
C MET A 105 5.85 -19.48 -33.10
N LEU A 106 4.84 -20.15 -32.53
CA LEU A 106 4.29 -19.79 -31.22
C LEU A 106 5.34 -19.82 -30.10
N GLU A 107 6.24 -20.81 -30.13
CA GLU A 107 7.29 -20.97 -29.11
C GLU A 107 8.31 -19.82 -29.15
N ASP A 108 8.69 -19.38 -30.35
CA ASP A 108 9.70 -18.35 -30.57
C ASP A 108 9.14 -16.92 -30.41
N GLU A 109 7.87 -16.69 -30.74
CA GLU A 109 7.26 -15.37 -30.79
C GLU A 109 6.43 -15.04 -29.53
N LEU A 110 5.64 -15.99 -29.00
CA LEU A 110 4.70 -15.73 -27.94
C LEU A 110 5.37 -15.38 -26.60
N LEU A 111 6.33 -16.18 -26.16
CA LEU A 111 6.95 -15.99 -24.85
C LEU A 111 7.67 -14.63 -24.71
N PRO A 112 8.48 -14.16 -25.66
CA PRO A 112 9.07 -12.83 -25.61
C PRO A 112 8.03 -11.71 -25.57
N VAL A 113 6.92 -11.85 -26.31
CA VAL A 113 5.85 -10.86 -26.34
C VAL A 113 5.10 -10.83 -25.00
N LEU A 114 4.77 -11.99 -24.42
CA LEU A 114 4.14 -12.07 -23.10
C LEU A 114 5.03 -11.45 -22.01
N HIS A 115 6.32 -11.79 -21.99
CA HIS A 115 7.29 -11.21 -21.07
C HIS A 115 7.41 -9.69 -21.22
N ASN A 116 7.43 -9.18 -22.45
CA ASN A 116 7.46 -7.75 -22.71
C ASN A 116 6.17 -7.04 -22.24
N LEU A 117 5.02 -7.64 -22.44
CA LEU A 117 3.74 -7.08 -21.97
C LEU A 117 3.67 -7.02 -20.46
N TRP A 118 4.03 -8.10 -19.76
CA TRP A 118 4.07 -8.07 -18.30
C TRP A 118 5.11 -7.09 -17.77
N ARG A 119 6.29 -7.02 -18.37
CA ARG A 119 7.30 -6.01 -18.04
C ARG A 119 6.79 -4.59 -18.28
N GLN A 120 6.04 -4.36 -19.37
CA GLN A 120 5.40 -3.06 -19.64
C GLN A 120 4.26 -2.76 -18.64
N GLN A 121 3.48 -3.76 -18.25
CA GLN A 121 2.47 -3.64 -17.21
C GLN A 121 3.12 -3.35 -15.85
N GLU A 122 4.15 -4.08 -15.48
CA GLU A 122 4.97 -3.82 -14.28
C GLU A 122 5.60 -2.42 -14.32
N GLN A 123 6.13 -1.99 -15.46
CA GLN A 123 6.65 -0.63 -15.64
C GLN A 123 5.54 0.44 -15.62
N LYS A 124 4.33 0.14 -16.08
CA LYS A 124 3.17 1.02 -15.94
C LYS A 124 2.72 1.11 -14.48
N ILE A 125 2.67 -0.01 -13.78
CA ILE A 125 2.40 -0.07 -12.34
C ILE A 125 3.51 0.67 -11.58
N GLN A 126 4.78 0.45 -11.90
CA GLN A 126 5.92 1.19 -11.33
C GLN A 126 5.94 2.67 -11.72
N LYS A 127 5.50 3.05 -12.94
CA LYS A 127 5.27 4.47 -13.30
C LYS A 127 4.06 5.06 -12.59
N GLN A 128 3.03 4.27 -12.32
CA GLN A 128 1.91 4.67 -11.48
C GLN A 128 2.32 4.78 -10.00
N ASP A 129 3.30 4.01 -9.55
CA ASP A 129 3.87 4.06 -8.20
C ASP A 129 5.16 4.91 -8.12
N ARG A 130 5.48 5.72 -9.12
CA ARG A 130 6.53 6.74 -8.91
C ARG A 130 6.07 7.65 -7.81
N ILE A 131 6.58 7.38 -6.62
CA ILE A 131 6.33 8.15 -5.43
C ILE A 131 7.16 9.43 -5.56
N TYR A 132 6.53 10.56 -5.26
CA TYR A 132 7.23 11.83 -5.25
C TYR A 132 8.39 11.78 -4.25
N GLU A 133 9.60 12.03 -4.69
CA GLU A 133 10.75 12.16 -3.81
C GLU A 133 10.71 13.52 -3.14
N ARG A 134 10.47 13.52 -1.84
CA ARG A 134 10.50 14.71 -1.01
C ARG A 134 11.92 15.23 -0.92
N GLU A 135 12.08 16.55 -1.12
CA GLU A 135 13.41 17.20 -1.20
C GLU A 135 13.72 18.10 0.01
N SER A 136 12.85 18.13 1.02
CA SER A 136 13.12 18.83 2.27
C SER A 136 14.44 18.38 2.89
N GLU A 137 15.05 19.23 3.69
CA GLU A 137 16.30 18.91 4.40
C GLU A 137 16.14 17.64 5.24
N ALA A 138 15.01 17.51 5.94
CA ALA A 138 14.68 16.33 6.73
C ALA A 138 14.66 15.07 5.86
N PHE A 139 14.03 15.12 4.66
CA PHE A 139 13.98 13.97 3.77
C PHE A 139 15.30 13.69 3.07
N ARG A 140 16.12 14.68 2.76
CA ARG A 140 17.50 14.46 2.31
C ARG A 140 18.32 13.68 3.35
N ASN A 141 18.16 13.99 4.63
CA ASN A 141 18.77 13.24 5.72
C ASN A 141 18.24 11.80 5.82
N ILE A 142 16.93 11.60 5.67
CA ILE A 142 16.33 10.25 5.62
C ILE A 142 16.88 9.45 4.44
N HIS A 143 16.93 10.03 3.25
CA HIS A 143 17.49 9.38 2.07
C HIS A 143 18.97 9.01 2.25
N HIS A 144 19.74 9.86 2.93
CA HIS A 144 21.12 9.55 3.30
C HIS A 144 21.18 8.34 4.25
N ARG A 145 20.36 8.31 5.31
CA ARG A 145 20.28 7.18 6.25
C ARG A 145 19.80 5.88 5.57
N VAL A 146 18.86 5.97 4.65
CA VAL A 146 18.42 4.81 3.83
C VAL A 146 19.59 4.25 3.02
N ARG A 147 20.37 5.09 2.32
CA ARG A 147 21.56 4.64 1.55
C ARG A 147 22.61 3.99 2.43
N LEU A 148 22.78 4.41 3.68
CA LEU A 148 23.73 3.81 4.61
C LEU A 148 23.28 2.43 5.08
N VAL A 149 21.99 2.26 5.42
CA VAL A 149 21.50 1.02 6.02
C VAL A 149 21.05 0.00 4.97
N ALA A 150 20.65 0.42 3.78
CA ALA A 150 20.12 -0.48 2.74
C ALA A 150 21.06 -1.65 2.40
N PRO A 151 22.40 -1.45 2.22
CA PRO A 151 23.30 -2.55 1.88
C PRO A 151 23.58 -3.53 3.01
N THR A 152 23.09 -3.27 4.24
CA THR A 152 23.33 -4.11 5.42
C THR A 152 22.18 -5.07 5.67
N ASP A 153 22.40 -6.09 6.50
CA ASP A 153 21.34 -6.98 7.00
C ASP A 153 20.70 -6.52 8.32
N MET A 154 21.06 -5.31 8.80
CA MET A 154 20.49 -4.76 10.04
C MET A 154 18.98 -4.64 9.96
N SER A 155 18.33 -4.94 11.08
CA SER A 155 16.91 -4.62 11.27
C SER A 155 16.73 -3.11 11.33
N VAL A 156 15.67 -2.59 10.68
CA VAL A 156 15.38 -1.15 10.66
C VAL A 156 14.04 -0.89 11.31
N LEU A 157 14.01 0.04 12.27
CA LEU A 157 12.78 0.54 12.88
C LEU A 157 12.48 1.95 12.37
N ILE A 158 11.33 2.10 11.70
CA ILE A 158 10.84 3.36 11.15
C ILE A 158 9.79 3.92 12.10
N LEU A 159 10.06 5.09 12.67
CA LEU A 159 9.16 5.78 13.59
C LEU A 159 8.54 6.99 12.91
N GLY A 160 7.26 7.24 13.12
CA GLY A 160 6.59 8.43 12.60
C GLY A 160 5.08 8.31 12.62
N GLU A 161 4.39 9.43 12.54
CA GLU A 161 2.94 9.50 12.56
C GLU A 161 2.30 8.74 11.39
N ASN A 162 1.00 8.43 11.53
CA ASN A 162 0.24 7.80 10.44
C ASN A 162 0.18 8.71 9.21
N GLY A 163 0.37 8.11 8.03
CA GLY A 163 0.30 8.82 6.76
C GLY A 163 1.54 9.63 6.38
N THR A 164 2.66 9.50 7.11
CA THR A 164 3.94 10.17 6.78
C THR A 164 4.70 9.51 5.63
N GLY A 165 4.35 8.25 5.26
CA GLY A 165 4.99 7.48 4.19
C GLY A 165 6.07 6.50 4.69
N LYS A 166 5.90 5.91 5.89
CA LYS A 166 6.80 4.89 6.46
C LYS A 166 6.97 3.68 5.53
N ASP A 167 5.88 3.21 4.92
CA ASP A 167 5.84 2.13 3.94
C ASP A 167 6.72 2.41 2.72
N HIS A 168 6.73 3.65 2.27
CA HIS A 168 7.57 4.08 1.17
C HIS A 168 9.07 4.02 1.50
N ILE A 169 9.43 4.45 2.70
CA ILE A 169 10.83 4.38 3.17
C ILE A 169 11.26 2.92 3.31
N ALA A 170 10.38 2.04 3.83
CA ALA A 170 10.66 0.61 3.92
C ALA A 170 10.91 -0.01 2.55
N ARG A 171 10.10 0.34 1.54
CA ARG A 171 10.29 -0.11 0.16
C ARG A 171 11.61 0.39 -0.43
N LYS A 172 11.98 1.67 -0.22
CA LYS A 172 13.28 2.22 -0.66
C LYS A 172 14.46 1.51 -0.01
N ILE A 173 14.37 1.12 1.27
CA ILE A 173 15.42 0.33 1.94
C ILE A 173 15.62 -0.99 1.22
N HIS A 174 14.53 -1.68 0.85
CA HIS A 174 14.62 -2.93 0.09
C HIS A 174 15.19 -2.73 -1.31
N GLU A 175 14.68 -1.77 -2.08
CA GLU A 175 15.09 -1.47 -3.46
C GLU A 175 16.58 -1.12 -3.58
N GLN A 176 17.18 -0.51 -2.53
CA GLN A 176 18.58 -0.14 -2.49
C GLN A 176 19.46 -1.17 -1.74
N SER A 177 18.89 -2.31 -1.35
CA SER A 177 19.58 -3.37 -0.62
C SER A 177 20.23 -4.40 -1.57
N THR A 178 21.06 -5.25 -1.00
CA THR A 178 21.62 -6.43 -1.69
C THR A 178 20.56 -7.49 -2.02
N ARG A 179 19.31 -7.30 -1.51
CA ARG A 179 18.17 -8.19 -1.70
C ARG A 179 17.09 -7.56 -2.61
N SER A 180 17.43 -6.54 -3.40
CA SER A 180 16.49 -5.80 -4.24
C SER A 180 15.78 -6.64 -5.32
N ASP A 181 16.41 -7.76 -5.73
CA ASP A 181 15.87 -8.75 -6.67
C ASP A 181 15.09 -9.90 -5.99
N LYS A 182 15.02 -9.89 -4.66
CA LYS A 182 14.37 -10.90 -3.82
C LYS A 182 12.96 -10.45 -3.39
N PRO A 183 12.15 -11.33 -2.79
CA PRO A 183 10.82 -10.95 -2.35
C PRO A 183 10.80 -9.79 -1.36
N TYR A 184 9.87 -8.85 -1.57
CA TYR A 184 9.48 -7.83 -0.60
C TYR A 184 8.04 -8.12 -0.16
N VAL A 185 7.89 -8.54 1.08
CA VAL A 185 6.58 -8.89 1.65
C VAL A 185 6.22 -7.86 2.70
N ALA A 186 5.05 -7.23 2.56
CA ALA A 186 4.55 -6.23 3.50
C ALA A 186 3.35 -6.78 4.28
N LEU A 187 3.36 -6.59 5.59
CA LEU A 187 2.34 -7.06 6.50
C LEU A 187 1.89 -5.94 7.43
N ASP A 188 0.60 -5.63 7.44
CA ASP A 188 -0.02 -4.81 8.49
C ASP A 188 -0.27 -5.69 9.73
N CYS A 189 0.32 -5.29 10.85
CA CYS A 189 0.24 -6.01 12.12
C CYS A 189 -1.04 -5.75 12.92
N SER A 190 -1.96 -4.92 12.41
CA SER A 190 -3.24 -4.58 13.05
C SER A 190 -4.27 -5.71 12.89
N MET A 191 -3.99 -6.87 13.49
CA MET A 191 -4.82 -8.06 13.34
C MET A 191 -5.71 -8.30 14.57
N PRO A 192 -6.96 -8.78 14.38
CA PRO A 192 -7.96 -8.84 15.46
C PRO A 192 -7.67 -9.91 16.53
N THR A 193 -6.91 -10.97 16.21
CA THR A 193 -6.64 -12.07 17.16
C THR A 193 -5.21 -12.58 17.09
N PRO A 194 -4.63 -13.05 18.23
CA PRO A 194 -3.29 -13.61 18.26
C PRO A 194 -3.08 -14.81 17.33
N SER A 195 -4.05 -15.72 17.27
CA SER A 195 -3.98 -16.92 16.42
C SER A 195 -3.97 -16.58 14.93
N LEU A 196 -4.75 -15.57 14.51
CA LEU A 196 -4.75 -15.10 13.13
C LEU A 196 -3.41 -14.43 12.79
N ALA A 197 -2.90 -13.56 13.67
CA ALA A 197 -1.61 -12.90 13.47
C ALA A 197 -0.46 -13.92 13.35
N ALA A 198 -0.41 -14.91 14.24
CA ALA A 198 0.59 -15.96 14.17
C ALA A 198 0.45 -16.84 12.92
N SER A 199 -0.79 -17.19 12.53
CA SER A 199 -1.07 -17.98 11.33
C SER A 199 -0.68 -17.25 10.04
N ILE A 200 -0.95 -15.95 9.95
CA ILE A 200 -0.57 -15.15 8.78
C ILE A 200 0.95 -14.98 8.71
N LEU A 201 1.59 -14.70 9.84
CA LEU A 201 3.03 -14.43 9.87
C LEU A 201 3.86 -15.70 9.66
N PHE A 202 3.53 -16.82 10.36
CA PHE A 202 4.33 -18.03 10.37
C PHE A 202 3.70 -19.22 9.65
N GLY A 203 2.45 -19.10 9.21
CA GLY A 203 1.71 -20.21 8.62
C GLY A 203 1.10 -21.15 9.65
N HIS A 204 0.35 -22.14 9.17
CA HIS A 204 -0.26 -23.16 10.02
C HIS A 204 -0.36 -24.51 9.30
N GLU A 205 -0.34 -25.57 10.08
CA GLU A 205 -0.67 -26.92 9.67
C GLU A 205 -2.18 -27.17 9.80
N LYS A 206 -2.68 -28.16 9.05
CA LYS A 206 -4.08 -28.58 9.13
C LYS A 206 -4.47 -28.94 10.57
N GLY A 207 -5.56 -28.37 11.07
CA GLY A 207 -6.07 -28.59 12.41
C GLY A 207 -5.40 -27.78 13.53
N ALA A 208 -4.56 -26.81 13.21
CA ALA A 208 -3.88 -25.96 14.18
C ALA A 208 -4.84 -25.09 15.04
N PHE A 209 -5.99 -24.74 14.49
CA PHE A 209 -7.07 -24.03 15.19
C PHE A 209 -8.42 -24.31 14.52
N THR A 210 -9.53 -23.92 15.17
CA THR A 210 -10.89 -24.10 14.63
C THR A 210 -11.05 -23.32 13.31
N GLY A 211 -11.23 -24.04 12.19
CA GLY A 211 -11.30 -23.47 10.84
C GLY A 211 -10.00 -23.61 10.02
N ALA A 212 -8.98 -24.29 10.53
CA ALA A 212 -7.77 -24.64 9.79
C ALA A 212 -8.00 -25.92 8.94
N ASP A 213 -8.72 -25.79 7.82
CA ASP A 213 -9.08 -26.94 6.96
C ASP A 213 -7.91 -27.44 6.10
N GLY A 214 -6.85 -26.66 5.96
CA GLY A 214 -5.63 -26.98 5.20
C GLY A 214 -4.37 -26.45 5.87
N SER A 215 -3.19 -26.77 5.34
CA SER A 215 -1.94 -26.10 5.67
C SER A 215 -1.76 -24.84 4.80
N LYS A 216 -1.18 -23.77 5.37
CA LYS A 216 -0.90 -22.54 4.65
C LYS A 216 0.47 -21.99 5.04
N SER A 217 1.30 -21.62 4.05
CA SER A 217 2.54 -20.87 4.28
C SER A 217 2.25 -19.50 4.86
N GLY A 218 3.15 -19.04 5.75
CA GLY A 218 3.11 -17.68 6.29
C GLY A 218 4.04 -16.73 5.56
N TYR A 219 3.88 -15.45 5.83
CA TYR A 219 4.65 -14.37 5.21
C TYR A 219 6.14 -14.45 5.49
N PHE A 220 6.53 -15.09 6.60
CA PHE A 220 7.94 -15.32 6.90
C PHE A 220 8.61 -16.24 5.87
N MET A 221 7.87 -17.26 5.37
CA MET A 221 8.34 -18.14 4.30
C MET A 221 8.29 -17.45 2.93
N GLU A 222 7.26 -16.65 2.69
CA GLU A 222 7.14 -15.88 1.43
C GLU A 222 8.25 -14.85 1.28
N ALA A 223 8.79 -14.35 2.40
CA ALA A 223 9.88 -13.37 2.43
C ALA A 223 11.28 -14.03 2.46
N ASP A 224 11.39 -15.35 2.38
CA ASP A 224 12.68 -16.03 2.48
C ASP A 224 13.69 -15.56 1.42
N GLY A 225 14.91 -15.28 1.84
CA GLY A 225 15.97 -14.65 1.06
C GLY A 225 15.77 -13.14 0.84
N GLY A 226 14.62 -12.57 1.19
CA GLY A 226 14.20 -11.21 0.90
C GLY A 226 14.04 -10.31 2.14
N THR A 227 13.00 -9.47 2.11
CA THR A 227 12.68 -8.49 3.16
C THR A 227 11.23 -8.61 3.58
N LEU A 228 10.98 -8.71 4.88
CA LEU A 228 9.67 -8.63 5.50
C LEU A 228 9.49 -7.24 6.13
N PHE A 229 8.51 -6.50 5.64
CA PHE A 229 8.09 -5.23 6.22
C PHE A 229 6.89 -5.44 7.14
N LEU A 230 7.05 -5.05 8.41
CA LEU A 230 6.03 -5.13 9.45
C LEU A 230 5.52 -3.74 9.75
N ASP A 231 4.36 -3.37 9.20
CA ASP A 231 3.72 -2.09 9.50
C ASP A 231 2.91 -2.17 10.79
N GLU A 232 2.91 -1.10 11.56
CA GLU A 232 2.28 -0.99 12.88
C GLU A 232 2.66 -2.14 13.84
N VAL A 233 3.96 -2.42 13.93
CA VAL A 233 4.51 -3.54 14.73
C VAL A 233 4.14 -3.48 16.21
N GLY A 234 3.82 -2.30 16.75
CA GLY A 234 3.32 -2.11 18.12
C GLY A 234 2.01 -2.86 18.40
N ASN A 235 1.21 -3.13 17.37
CA ASN A 235 -0.07 -3.84 17.49
C ASN A 235 0.07 -5.37 17.58
N LEU A 236 1.27 -5.93 17.42
CA LEU A 236 1.47 -7.38 17.51
C LEU A 236 1.13 -7.91 18.92
N PRO A 237 0.36 -8.99 19.05
CA PRO A 237 0.13 -9.64 20.32
C PRO A 237 1.44 -10.19 20.95
N LEU A 238 1.55 -10.18 22.27
CA LEU A 238 2.76 -10.60 23.00
C LEU A 238 3.25 -12.00 22.64
N GLU A 239 2.34 -12.93 22.37
CA GLU A 239 2.67 -14.30 21.96
C GLU A 239 3.37 -14.31 20.59
N VAL A 240 2.86 -13.50 19.66
CA VAL A 240 3.43 -13.35 18.30
C VAL A 240 4.77 -12.63 18.35
N GLN A 241 4.91 -11.63 19.22
CA GLN A 241 6.18 -10.95 19.47
C GLN A 241 7.27 -11.93 19.91
N GLN A 242 6.92 -12.90 20.77
CA GLN A 242 7.84 -13.95 21.20
C GLN A 242 8.26 -14.87 20.05
N MET A 243 7.32 -15.26 19.20
CA MET A 243 7.62 -16.07 18.02
C MET A 243 8.51 -15.30 17.03
N LEU A 244 8.21 -14.03 16.80
CA LEU A 244 9.00 -13.14 15.92
C LEU A 244 10.43 -12.99 16.44
N LEU A 245 10.61 -12.76 17.74
CA LEU A 245 11.94 -12.66 18.34
C LEU A 245 12.78 -13.91 18.08
N ARG A 246 12.19 -15.11 18.29
CA ARG A 246 12.88 -16.38 18.00
C ARG A 246 13.25 -16.52 16.53
N ALA A 247 12.34 -16.15 15.63
CA ALA A 247 12.58 -16.22 14.21
C ALA A 247 13.74 -15.29 13.76
N ILE A 248 13.80 -14.07 14.31
CA ILE A 248 14.89 -13.13 14.01
C ILE A 248 16.23 -13.61 14.60
N GLN A 249 16.23 -14.15 15.81
CA GLN A 249 17.47 -14.56 16.50
C GLN A 249 18.08 -15.83 15.94
N ASN A 250 17.23 -16.84 15.68
CA ASN A 250 17.66 -18.20 15.33
C ASN A 250 17.61 -18.45 13.82
N ARG A 251 17.03 -17.52 13.03
CA ARG A 251 16.71 -17.72 11.60
C ARG A 251 15.85 -18.97 11.37
N THR A 252 15.07 -19.37 12.38
CA THR A 252 14.16 -20.50 12.31
C THR A 252 12.84 -20.13 12.99
N TYR A 253 11.76 -20.66 12.45
CA TYR A 253 10.42 -20.50 13.00
C TYR A 253 9.64 -21.81 12.90
N ARG A 254 8.51 -21.88 13.60
CA ARG A 254 7.62 -23.05 13.57
C ARG A 254 6.21 -22.60 13.22
N PRO A 255 5.57 -23.18 12.18
CA PRO A 255 4.17 -22.94 11.88
C PRO A 255 3.26 -23.34 13.05
N LEU A 256 2.09 -22.73 13.17
CA LEU A 256 1.12 -23.13 14.19
C LEU A 256 0.71 -24.60 13.98
N GLY A 257 0.67 -25.37 15.08
CA GLY A 257 0.37 -26.81 15.03
C GLY A 257 1.49 -27.67 14.42
N GLY A 258 2.54 -27.07 13.90
CA GLY A 258 3.68 -27.79 13.31
C GLY A 258 4.68 -28.30 14.36
N ASN A 259 5.38 -29.39 14.05
CA ASN A 259 6.39 -30.02 14.91
C ASN A 259 7.83 -29.83 14.37
N ARG A 260 8.01 -29.17 13.23
CA ARG A 260 9.33 -28.98 12.60
C ARG A 260 9.68 -27.50 12.56
N ASP A 261 10.95 -27.21 12.86
CA ASP A 261 11.49 -25.86 12.67
C ASP A 261 11.85 -25.69 11.20
N ILE A 262 11.48 -24.54 10.64
CA ILE A 262 11.76 -24.13 9.26
C ILE A 262 12.80 -23.02 9.30
N THR A 263 13.86 -23.15 8.53
CA THR A 263 14.88 -22.12 8.37
C THR A 263 14.42 -21.08 7.35
N ALA A 264 14.57 -19.80 7.67
CA ALA A 264 14.31 -18.70 6.75
C ALA A 264 15.30 -17.54 7.00
N ASP A 265 15.88 -17.01 5.93
CA ASP A 265 16.78 -15.87 5.97
C ASP A 265 16.04 -14.59 5.56
N VAL A 266 15.41 -13.93 6.51
CA VAL A 266 14.54 -12.77 6.27
C VAL A 266 15.14 -11.53 6.91
N ARG A 267 15.32 -10.45 6.12
CA ARG A 267 15.62 -9.13 6.64
C ARG A 267 14.35 -8.47 7.16
N ILE A 268 14.40 -7.89 8.35
CA ILE A 268 13.25 -7.23 8.96
C ILE A 268 13.35 -5.71 8.83
N VAL A 269 12.27 -5.10 8.33
CA VAL A 269 12.02 -3.66 8.43
C VAL A 269 10.69 -3.50 9.16
N ALA A 270 10.67 -2.78 10.27
CA ALA A 270 9.46 -2.56 11.06
C ALA A 270 9.09 -1.08 11.11
N ALA A 271 7.81 -0.78 11.17
CA ALA A 271 7.31 0.58 11.30
C ALA A 271 6.24 0.67 12.40
N THR A 272 6.16 1.82 13.07
CA THR A 272 5.10 2.13 14.03
C THR A 272 4.94 3.64 14.22
N ASN A 273 3.73 4.05 14.59
CA ASN A 273 3.42 5.39 15.08
C ASN A 273 3.41 5.46 16.61
N GLU A 274 3.47 4.31 17.29
CA GLU A 274 3.39 4.21 18.74
C GLU A 274 4.76 4.42 19.40
N ASN A 275 4.76 5.01 20.59
CA ASN A 275 5.93 5.02 21.45
C ASN A 275 6.12 3.63 22.07
N LEU A 276 7.04 2.84 21.51
CA LEU A 276 7.31 1.49 21.98
C LEU A 276 7.92 1.45 23.39
N GLU A 277 8.58 2.49 23.87
CA GLU A 277 9.11 2.56 25.24
C GLU A 277 7.97 2.63 26.26
N THR A 278 6.95 3.45 25.97
CA THR A 278 5.69 3.47 26.75
C THR A 278 4.96 2.12 26.69
N ALA A 279 4.87 1.52 25.50
CA ALA A 279 4.25 0.20 25.35
C ALA A 279 4.98 -0.91 26.13
N ILE A 280 6.31 -0.80 26.31
CA ILE A 280 7.11 -1.70 27.14
C ILE A 280 6.77 -1.49 28.64
N GLU A 281 6.68 -0.25 29.10
CA GLU A 281 6.29 0.07 30.48
C GLU A 281 4.89 -0.47 30.81
N GLU A 282 3.97 -0.34 29.87
CA GLU A 282 2.60 -0.88 29.95
C GLU A 282 2.51 -2.39 29.73
N LYS A 283 3.64 -3.09 29.52
CA LYS A 283 3.73 -4.54 29.26
C LYS A 283 2.96 -5.01 28.01
N ARG A 284 2.73 -4.12 27.04
CA ARG A 284 2.12 -4.44 25.74
C ARG A 284 3.16 -4.83 24.69
N PHE A 285 4.42 -4.39 24.87
CA PHE A 285 5.52 -4.72 23.97
C PHE A 285 6.70 -5.30 24.74
N ARG A 286 7.40 -6.27 24.14
CA ARG A 286 8.55 -6.93 24.76
C ARG A 286 9.82 -6.12 24.56
N ARG A 287 10.55 -5.89 25.64
CA ARG A 287 11.83 -5.14 25.64
C ARG A 287 12.91 -5.83 24.79
N ASP A 288 12.96 -7.18 24.80
CA ASP A 288 13.94 -7.95 24.04
C ASP A 288 13.71 -7.84 22.52
N LEU A 289 12.46 -7.89 22.07
CA LEU A 289 12.11 -7.67 20.67
C LEU A 289 12.42 -6.22 20.23
N TYR A 290 12.10 -5.23 21.08
CA TYR A 290 12.39 -3.82 20.79
C TYR A 290 13.86 -3.60 20.45
N TYR A 291 14.80 -4.11 21.26
CA TYR A 291 16.23 -3.95 20.99
C TYR A 291 16.67 -4.69 19.73
N ARG A 292 16.02 -5.79 19.37
CA ARG A 292 16.34 -6.53 18.15
C ARG A 292 15.82 -5.83 16.89
N LEU A 293 14.69 -5.11 16.96
CA LEU A 293 14.16 -4.30 15.86
C LEU A 293 14.88 -2.95 15.74
N ARG A 294 15.40 -2.39 16.83
CA ARG A 294 16.02 -1.06 16.91
C ARG A 294 17.53 -1.08 16.61
N GLU A 295 18.02 -1.96 15.75
CA GLU A 295 19.45 -1.95 15.36
C GLU A 295 19.78 -0.67 14.57
N PHE A 296 18.86 -0.19 13.75
CA PHE A 296 18.94 1.10 13.09
C PHE A 296 17.57 1.80 13.12
N VAL A 297 17.53 3.09 13.43
CA VAL A 297 16.27 3.84 13.55
C VAL A 297 16.21 4.91 12.47
N ILE A 298 15.05 5.06 11.83
CA ILE A 298 14.72 6.16 10.94
C ILE A 298 13.49 6.86 11.50
N GLU A 299 13.60 8.12 11.88
CA GLU A 299 12.49 8.94 12.31
C GLU A 299 11.96 9.76 11.14
N VAL A 300 10.65 9.67 10.88
CA VAL A 300 9.97 10.35 9.78
C VAL A 300 9.17 11.50 10.36
N PRO A 301 9.58 12.75 10.09
CA PRO A 301 8.87 13.90 10.62
C PRO A 301 7.48 14.04 10.00
N PRO A 302 6.51 14.59 10.75
CA PRO A 302 5.19 14.90 10.24
C PRO A 302 5.25 16.00 9.18
N LEU A 303 4.25 16.05 8.31
CA LEU A 303 4.23 16.96 7.15
C LEU A 303 4.28 18.43 7.56
N ARG A 304 3.69 18.78 8.71
CA ARG A 304 3.72 20.15 9.28
C ARG A 304 5.13 20.65 9.61
N GLU A 305 6.08 19.76 9.82
CA GLU A 305 7.50 20.08 10.05
C GLU A 305 8.31 20.16 8.76
N CYS A 306 7.72 19.72 7.64
CA CYS A 306 8.33 19.75 6.31
C CYS A 306 7.50 20.63 5.36
N ARG A 307 7.25 21.87 5.72
CA ARG A 307 6.36 22.80 4.99
C ARG A 307 6.75 22.99 3.52
N GLU A 308 8.03 22.89 3.21
CA GLU A 308 8.58 22.98 1.85
C GLU A 308 8.15 21.83 0.93
N ASP A 309 7.76 20.67 1.49
CA ASP A 309 7.27 19.53 0.72
C ASP A 309 5.77 19.62 0.40
N ILE A 310 4.99 20.47 1.08
CA ILE A 310 3.52 20.48 0.99
C ILE A 310 3.05 20.82 -0.43
N LEU A 311 3.50 21.95 -0.98
CA LEU A 311 3.07 22.38 -2.31
C LEU A 311 3.57 21.45 -3.42
N PRO A 312 4.84 21.01 -3.44
CA PRO A 312 5.31 20.04 -4.42
C PRO A 312 4.54 18.71 -4.38
N LEU A 313 4.21 18.21 -3.18
CA LEU A 313 3.36 17.02 -3.03
C LEU A 313 1.94 17.26 -3.53
N ALA A 314 1.34 18.42 -3.23
CA ALA A 314 0.01 18.78 -3.70
C ALA A 314 -0.02 18.86 -5.24
N ASP A 315 0.95 19.54 -5.85
CA ASP A 315 1.08 19.65 -7.31
C ASP A 315 1.30 18.25 -7.96
N TYR A 316 2.09 17.38 -7.33
CA TYR A 316 2.26 16.00 -7.77
C TYR A 316 0.95 15.21 -7.74
N PHE A 317 0.18 15.25 -6.63
CA PHE A 317 -1.10 14.56 -6.53
C PHE A 317 -2.14 15.12 -7.51
N LEU A 318 -2.14 16.43 -7.74
CA LEU A 318 -3.00 17.08 -8.72
C LEU A 318 -2.70 16.55 -10.13
N GLY A 319 -1.42 16.47 -10.53
CA GLY A 319 -1.02 15.90 -11.82
C GLY A 319 -1.50 14.47 -11.99
N ARG A 320 -1.31 13.62 -10.97
CA ARG A 320 -1.79 12.22 -10.95
C ARG A 320 -3.32 12.11 -11.10
N MET A 321 -4.05 12.99 -10.43
CA MET A 321 -5.52 13.03 -10.53
C MET A 321 -6.00 13.50 -11.89
N ASN A 322 -5.33 14.49 -12.48
CA ASN A 322 -5.62 14.91 -13.85
C ASN A 322 -5.50 13.76 -14.85
N GLU A 323 -4.42 12.98 -14.77
CA GLU A 323 -4.22 11.79 -15.61
C GLU A 323 -5.32 10.75 -15.40
N SER A 324 -5.62 10.42 -14.14
CA SER A 324 -6.60 9.39 -13.78
C SER A 324 -8.02 9.77 -14.18
N LEU A 325 -8.43 11.03 -13.95
CA LEU A 325 -9.79 11.53 -14.22
C LEU A 325 -9.94 12.14 -15.62
N LYS A 326 -8.86 12.19 -16.43
CA LYS A 326 -8.81 12.86 -17.74
C LYS A 326 -9.27 14.32 -17.65
N LYS A 327 -8.88 15.01 -16.56
CA LYS A 327 -9.12 16.43 -16.33
C LYS A 327 -7.87 17.26 -16.67
N SER A 328 -8.03 18.59 -16.76
CA SER A 328 -6.97 19.54 -17.09
C SER A 328 -6.93 20.70 -16.08
N VAL A 329 -6.99 20.38 -14.79
CA VAL A 329 -6.89 21.37 -13.70
C VAL A 329 -5.46 21.93 -13.66
N LYS A 330 -5.32 23.27 -13.73
CA LYS A 330 -4.01 23.95 -13.96
C LYS A 330 -3.16 24.12 -12.70
N GLY A 331 -3.69 23.78 -11.52
CA GLY A 331 -3.00 23.95 -10.23
C GLY A 331 -3.91 24.56 -9.17
N PHE A 332 -3.31 25.16 -8.16
CA PHE A 332 -3.98 25.80 -7.03
C PHE A 332 -3.90 27.31 -7.16
N ASP A 333 -4.98 28.04 -6.86
CA ASP A 333 -4.94 29.49 -6.75
C ASP A 333 -4.15 29.96 -5.50
N ALA A 334 -3.96 31.27 -5.37
CA ALA A 334 -3.20 31.83 -4.25
C ALA A 334 -3.85 31.57 -2.88
N GLY A 335 -5.18 31.54 -2.80
CA GLY A 335 -5.94 31.24 -1.60
C GLY A 335 -5.78 29.78 -1.20
N ALA A 336 -5.93 28.86 -2.13
CA ALA A 336 -5.74 27.43 -1.93
C ALA A 336 -4.29 27.09 -1.50
N ARG A 337 -3.29 27.69 -2.15
CA ARG A 337 -1.87 27.52 -1.76
C ARG A 337 -1.61 27.95 -0.34
N LYS A 338 -2.16 29.10 0.07
CA LYS A 338 -2.04 29.58 1.44
C LYS A 338 -2.69 28.61 2.43
N MET A 339 -3.92 28.15 2.14
CA MET A 339 -4.60 27.16 3.00
C MET A 339 -3.81 25.87 3.14
N LEU A 340 -3.26 25.34 2.04
CA LEU A 340 -2.43 24.12 2.07
C LEU A 340 -1.21 24.29 2.98
N LEU A 341 -0.56 25.47 2.97
CA LEU A 341 0.60 25.76 3.81
C LEU A 341 0.27 26.00 5.29
N ASP A 342 -0.90 26.56 5.57
CA ASP A 342 -1.29 26.96 6.93
C ASP A 342 -1.98 25.82 7.69
N TYR A 343 -2.43 24.78 6.98
CA TYR A 343 -3.08 23.63 7.60
C TYR A 343 -2.05 22.70 8.27
N ARG A 344 -2.43 22.09 9.40
CA ARG A 344 -1.53 21.28 10.24
C ARG A 344 -1.30 19.84 9.74
N TRP A 345 -2.13 19.35 8.85
CA TRP A 345 -2.04 17.99 8.27
C TRP A 345 -1.96 16.87 9.31
N PRO A 346 -2.95 16.69 10.20
CA PRO A 346 -2.93 15.62 11.20
C PRO A 346 -2.86 14.22 10.56
N GLY A 347 -3.43 14.01 9.37
CA GLY A 347 -3.30 12.79 8.59
C GLY A 347 -2.11 12.78 7.61
N ASN A 348 -1.21 13.77 7.72
CA ASN A 348 0.02 13.89 6.96
C ASN A 348 -0.19 13.80 5.43
N VAL A 349 0.68 13.08 4.72
CA VAL A 349 0.63 12.93 3.25
C VAL A 349 -0.61 12.17 2.78
N ARG A 350 -1.12 11.24 3.61
CA ARG A 350 -2.36 10.49 3.29
C ARG A 350 -3.57 11.44 3.22
N GLU A 351 -3.69 12.35 4.15
CA GLU A 351 -4.74 13.37 4.18
C GLU A 351 -4.56 14.38 3.03
N LEU A 352 -3.34 14.90 2.83
CA LEU A 352 -3.04 15.79 1.72
C LEU A 352 -3.44 15.18 0.36
N LYS A 353 -3.08 13.91 0.13
CA LYS A 353 -3.49 13.17 -1.07
C LYS A 353 -5.00 13.14 -1.21
N GLN A 354 -5.74 12.79 -0.15
CA GLN A 354 -7.19 12.68 -0.17
C GLN A 354 -7.86 14.04 -0.44
N VAL A 355 -7.41 15.10 0.22
CA VAL A 355 -7.92 16.47 0.02
C VAL A 355 -7.71 16.93 -1.42
N VAL A 356 -6.51 16.75 -1.96
CA VAL A 356 -6.22 17.12 -3.35
C VAL A 356 -7.05 16.30 -4.34
N GLN A 357 -7.23 15.00 -4.09
CA GLN A 357 -8.08 14.13 -4.94
C GLN A 357 -9.51 14.63 -4.99
N THR A 358 -10.10 14.95 -3.83
CA THR A 358 -11.47 15.49 -3.74
C THR A 358 -11.55 16.84 -4.42
N ALA A 359 -10.60 17.74 -4.18
CA ALA A 359 -10.59 19.07 -4.78
C ALA A 359 -10.49 19.03 -6.32
N VAL A 360 -9.65 18.16 -6.89
CA VAL A 360 -9.55 17.96 -8.35
C VAL A 360 -10.83 17.34 -8.92
N LEU A 361 -11.47 16.41 -8.19
CA LEU A 361 -12.74 15.83 -8.60
C LEU A 361 -13.84 16.90 -8.70
N MET A 362 -13.92 17.81 -7.71
CA MET A 362 -14.92 18.86 -7.61
C MET A 362 -14.61 20.07 -8.49
N ALA A 363 -13.34 20.33 -8.78
CA ALA A 363 -12.97 21.45 -9.65
C ALA A 363 -13.60 21.29 -11.03
N SER A 364 -14.31 22.34 -11.49
CA SER A 364 -14.60 22.57 -12.89
C SER A 364 -13.30 22.91 -13.63
N GLU A 365 -13.31 23.15 -14.93
CA GLU A 365 -12.10 23.54 -15.68
C GLU A 365 -11.47 24.81 -15.08
N GLY A 366 -10.15 24.76 -14.76
CA GLY A 366 -9.43 25.92 -14.21
C GLY A 366 -8.43 25.55 -13.13
N GLN A 367 -8.51 26.21 -11.99
CA GLN A 367 -7.66 25.98 -10.81
C GLN A 367 -8.51 25.51 -9.63
N VAL A 368 -7.87 24.76 -8.72
CA VAL A 368 -8.44 24.48 -7.40
C VAL A 368 -8.44 25.77 -6.57
N THR A 369 -9.59 26.14 -6.05
CA THR A 369 -9.77 27.32 -5.20
C THR A 369 -9.82 26.93 -3.71
N SER A 370 -9.71 27.92 -2.83
CA SER A 370 -9.89 27.69 -1.38
C SER A 370 -11.23 27.07 -1.03
N GLU A 371 -12.28 27.34 -1.79
CA GLU A 371 -13.63 26.78 -1.56
C GLU A 371 -13.70 25.28 -1.92
N THR A 372 -12.96 24.85 -2.95
CA THR A 372 -12.95 23.45 -3.39
C THR A 372 -12.03 22.56 -2.56
N LEU A 373 -11.12 23.11 -1.74
CA LEU A 373 -10.25 22.33 -0.87
C LEU A 373 -10.98 21.72 0.32
N GLU A 374 -12.15 22.24 0.72
CA GLU A 374 -12.96 21.77 1.86
C GLU A 374 -12.14 21.53 3.15
N LEU A 375 -10.98 22.20 3.29
CA LEU A 375 -10.18 22.12 4.51
C LEU A 375 -10.92 22.90 5.62
N LYS A 376 -11.42 22.18 6.60
CA LYS A 376 -11.84 22.80 7.85
C LYS A 376 -10.58 23.22 8.59
N ILE A 377 -10.21 24.48 8.45
CA ILE A 377 -9.22 25.08 9.36
C ILE A 377 -9.94 25.14 10.70
N ASP A 378 -9.71 24.12 11.54
CA ASP A 378 -10.09 24.22 12.94
C ASP A 378 -9.32 25.41 13.51
N ASN A 379 -10.00 26.52 13.65
CA ASN A 379 -9.53 27.66 14.40
C ASN A 379 -9.35 27.34 15.91
N THR A 380 -9.43 26.05 16.25
CA THR A 380 -9.18 25.49 17.58
C THR A 380 -7.71 25.52 17.98
N ALA A 381 -6.79 26.09 17.17
CA ALA A 381 -5.42 26.34 17.61
C ALA A 381 -5.32 27.30 18.82
N ALA A 382 -6.37 28.11 19.07
CA ALA A 382 -6.49 28.86 20.32
C ALA A 382 -7.05 28.01 21.48
N ASP A 383 -7.82 26.92 21.16
CA ASP A 383 -8.49 26.09 22.18
C ASP A 383 -7.68 24.85 22.56
N THR A 384 -6.78 24.34 21.69
CA THR A 384 -5.98 23.14 21.98
C THR A 384 -4.80 23.40 22.92
N GLU A 385 -4.35 24.66 23.05
CA GLU A 385 -3.39 25.04 24.11
C GLU A 385 -3.95 24.90 25.54
N LEU A 386 -5.24 24.63 25.67
CA LEU A 386 -5.96 24.52 26.94
C LEU A 386 -6.42 23.08 27.31
N ALA A 387 -6.13 22.06 26.49
CA ALA A 387 -6.45 20.68 26.83
C ALA A 387 -5.60 20.15 28.00
N LEU A 388 -6.27 19.58 29.01
CA LEU A 388 -5.71 19.26 30.32
C LEU A 388 -5.09 17.85 30.36
N THR A 389 -3.77 17.69 30.34
CA THR A 389 -3.10 16.36 30.36
C THR A 389 -2.02 16.16 31.45
N ASP A 390 -1.54 17.22 32.15
CA ASP A 390 -0.51 17.12 33.20
C ASP A 390 -0.84 18.06 34.37
N GLU A 391 -0.67 17.61 35.62
CA GLU A 391 -1.14 18.30 36.82
C GLU A 391 -0.56 19.70 37.01
N ASN A 392 0.73 19.89 36.79
CA ASN A 392 1.38 21.20 36.92
C ASN A 392 0.97 22.15 35.78
N MET A 393 0.87 21.65 34.56
CA MET A 393 0.36 22.41 33.42
C MET A 393 -1.13 22.73 33.57
N GLN A 394 -1.92 21.85 34.19
CA GLN A 394 -3.34 22.07 34.46
C GLN A 394 -3.56 23.26 35.39
N ARG A 395 -2.77 23.35 36.43
CA ARG A 395 -2.84 24.48 37.40
C ARG A 395 -2.51 25.82 36.75
N GLU A 396 -1.45 25.88 35.95
CA GLU A 396 -1.05 27.12 35.25
C GLU A 396 -2.07 27.57 34.23
N ARG A 397 -2.68 26.62 33.49
CA ARG A 397 -3.71 26.91 32.51
C ARG A 397 -4.99 27.44 33.13
N ILE A 398 -5.41 26.90 34.28
CA ILE A 398 -6.58 27.43 35.03
C ILE A 398 -6.30 28.86 35.50
N ILE A 399 -5.07 29.16 36.03
CA ILE A 399 -4.69 30.49 36.45
C ILE A 399 -4.66 31.46 35.26
N LYS A 400 -4.12 31.05 34.12
CA LYS A 400 -4.09 31.86 32.88
C LYS A 400 -5.48 32.17 32.36
N ALA A 401 -6.38 31.16 32.33
CA ALA A 401 -7.77 31.34 31.91
C ALA A 401 -8.57 32.26 32.86
N LEU A 402 -8.34 32.17 34.17
CA LEU A 402 -8.97 33.06 35.16
C LEU A 402 -8.48 34.50 34.98
N ARG A 403 -7.19 34.72 34.72
CA ARG A 403 -6.63 36.07 34.42
C ARG A 403 -7.22 36.66 33.15
N GLN A 404 -7.32 35.86 32.05
CA GLN A 404 -7.92 36.28 30.77
C GLN A 404 -9.41 36.60 30.92
N ALA A 405 -10.10 35.87 31.77
CA ALA A 405 -11.52 36.10 32.07
C ALA A 405 -11.79 37.19 33.11
N GLY A 406 -10.77 37.97 33.54
CA GLY A 406 -10.91 39.00 34.56
C GLY A 406 -11.48 38.49 35.89
N GLY A 407 -11.18 37.25 36.28
CA GLY A 407 -11.68 36.58 37.48
C GLY A 407 -13.08 35.93 37.33
N ASN A 408 -13.72 36.03 36.15
CA ASN A 408 -15.04 35.43 35.92
C ASN A 408 -14.92 33.92 35.68
N LYS A 409 -15.27 33.12 36.69
CA LYS A 409 -15.12 31.64 36.66
C LYS A 409 -15.98 30.98 35.61
N ARG A 410 -17.18 31.51 35.27
CA ARG A 410 -17.99 30.95 34.19
C ARG A 410 -17.38 31.18 32.82
N GLN A 411 -16.76 32.33 32.60
CA GLN A 411 -16.06 32.67 31.37
C GLN A 411 -14.77 31.89 31.25
N ALA A 412 -14.02 31.71 32.35
CA ALA A 412 -12.83 30.87 32.39
C ALA A 412 -13.16 29.39 32.08
N ALA A 413 -14.25 28.87 32.58
CA ALA A 413 -14.72 27.52 32.24
C ALA A 413 -14.99 27.35 30.74
N ARG A 414 -15.60 28.36 30.10
CA ARG A 414 -15.80 28.36 28.63
C ARG A 414 -14.48 28.40 27.88
N LEU A 415 -13.50 29.22 28.29
CA LEU A 415 -12.18 29.30 27.70
C LEU A 415 -11.42 27.97 27.82
N LEU A 416 -11.69 27.20 28.87
CA LEU A 416 -11.08 25.90 29.12
C LEU A 416 -11.86 24.73 28.49
N GLY A 417 -13.00 24.98 27.85
CA GLY A 417 -13.85 23.94 27.26
C GLY A 417 -14.45 22.95 28.27
N ILE A 418 -14.57 23.36 29.55
CA ILE A 418 -15.09 22.51 30.64
C ILE A 418 -16.33 23.10 31.28
N SER A 419 -17.13 22.25 31.99
CA SER A 419 -18.28 22.73 32.71
C SER A 419 -17.86 23.56 33.94
N PRO A 420 -18.64 24.58 34.33
CA PRO A 420 -18.34 25.36 35.53
C PRO A 420 -18.18 24.50 36.81
N PRO A 421 -18.97 23.45 37.07
CA PRO A 421 -18.74 22.56 38.22
C PRO A 421 -17.38 21.85 38.16
N THR A 422 -16.93 21.43 36.95
CA THR A 422 -15.64 20.80 36.77
C THR A 422 -14.48 21.77 37.05
N LEU A 423 -14.62 23.04 36.66
CA LEU A 423 -13.65 24.08 36.98
C LEU A 423 -13.54 24.30 38.50
N TYR A 424 -14.67 24.40 39.20
CA TYR A 424 -14.68 24.56 40.67
C TYR A 424 -13.95 23.39 41.35
N LYS A 425 -14.24 22.15 40.98
CA LYS A 425 -13.60 20.95 41.54
C LYS A 425 -12.11 20.95 41.31
N LYS A 426 -11.63 21.38 40.12
CA LYS A 426 -10.20 21.48 39.80
C LYS A 426 -9.52 22.66 40.50
N MET A 427 -10.21 23.80 40.68
CA MET A 427 -9.69 24.92 41.47
C MET A 427 -9.46 24.53 42.92
N GLU A 428 -10.39 23.73 43.50
CA GLU A 428 -10.26 23.21 44.86
C GLU A 428 -9.11 22.16 44.94
N GLN A 429 -9.01 21.27 44.00
CA GLN A 429 -7.93 20.27 43.90
C GLN A 429 -6.55 20.87 43.81
N TYR A 430 -6.40 21.99 43.10
CA TYR A 430 -5.09 22.67 42.88
C TYR A 430 -4.87 23.88 43.79
N ASN A 431 -5.70 24.10 44.83
CA ASN A 431 -5.63 25.25 45.75
C ASN A 431 -5.49 26.61 45.01
N ILE A 432 -6.34 26.83 44.00
CA ILE A 432 -6.43 28.10 43.26
C ILE A 432 -7.56 28.90 43.87
N LEU A 433 -7.22 29.96 44.62
CA LEU A 433 -8.21 30.86 45.25
C LEU A 433 -8.89 31.82 44.26
#